data_0e37a3416bd230ae84ec79ddb9332fe7
#
_entry.id   0e37a3416bd230ae84ec79ddb9332fe7
#
_cell.length_a   1.000
_cell.length_b   1.000
_cell.length_c   1.000
_cell.angle_alpha   90.00
_cell.angle_beta   90.00
_cell.angle_gamma   90.00
#
_symmetry.space_group_name_H-M   'P 1'
#
loop_
_entity.id
_entity.type
_entity.pdbx_description
1 polymer ?
#
loop_
_entity_poly.entity_id
_entity_poly.type
_entity_poly.pdbx_seq_one_letter_code
_entity_poly.pdbx_strand_id
1 'polypeptide(L)'
;MKIDQIIKRDFNTRAFHLDKVTEAIHKAMVAVEVGTYENAQDIALSVYKTLLDRKNEHKEYIPTIEEVQDIVETHLMESKFPEVAKAYILYRNKRSQKRESDIFEKRINLKPYEYPHLYEYVPAIRHSYWIHSEFNFTSDIQDFKSRLSESERSAIKNTMLAISQIEVAVKSFWGDLYHRIPKPEIGSVGSTFAESEVRHADAYSHLLEILGLNSEFKELKKKPSIMKRVRYLETALKNSKS
;
A
#
# COMPACT_ATOMS: atom_id res chain seq x y z
N MET A 1 -0.54 -0.31 36.25
CA MET A 1 -0.96 -0.73 34.90
C MET A 1 -0.08 -1.89 34.45
N LYS A 2 -0.46 -2.64 33.40
CA LYS A 2 0.39 -3.67 32.79
C LYS A 2 0.34 -3.53 31.26
N ILE A 3 1.38 -4.01 30.59
CA ILE A 3 1.37 -4.22 29.14
C ILE A 3 0.90 -5.64 28.90
N ASP A 4 -0.28 -5.80 28.35
CA ASP A 4 -0.94 -7.08 28.07
C ASP A 4 -1.16 -7.33 26.58
N GLN A 5 -0.94 -6.31 25.74
CA GLN A 5 -1.14 -6.36 24.30
C GLN A 5 0.05 -5.77 23.54
N ILE A 6 0.24 -6.23 22.31
CA ILE A 6 1.24 -5.76 21.36
C ILE A 6 0.65 -5.78 19.95
N ILE A 7 0.92 -4.75 19.17
CA ILE A 7 0.57 -4.69 17.76
C ILE A 7 1.69 -5.37 16.96
N LYS A 8 1.31 -6.40 16.20
CA LYS A 8 2.22 -7.11 15.30
C LYS A 8 2.34 -6.38 13.96
N ARG A 9 3.31 -6.78 13.11
CA ARG A 9 3.56 -6.21 11.78
C ARG A 9 2.38 -6.34 10.81
N ASP A 10 1.49 -7.29 11.05
CA ASP A 10 0.24 -7.48 10.32
C ASP A 10 -0.92 -6.64 10.88
N PHE A 11 -0.59 -5.63 11.70
CA PHE A 11 -1.51 -4.75 12.45
C PHE A 11 -2.49 -5.47 13.37
N ASN A 12 -2.36 -6.78 13.54
CA ASN A 12 -3.17 -7.52 14.50
C ASN A 12 -2.63 -7.31 15.92
N THR A 13 -3.53 -7.04 16.86
CA THR A 13 -3.22 -7.00 18.28
C THR A 13 -3.15 -8.43 18.83
N ARG A 14 -2.11 -8.73 19.60
CA ARG A 14 -1.88 -10.03 20.25
C ARG A 14 -1.49 -9.82 21.71
N ALA A 15 -1.56 -10.89 22.50
CA ALA A 15 -1.07 -10.86 23.87
C ALA A 15 0.45 -10.56 23.88
N PHE A 16 0.85 -9.65 24.77
CA PHE A 16 2.25 -9.38 25.05
C PHE A 16 2.80 -10.44 26.00
N HIS A 17 3.97 -10.98 25.70
CA HIS A 17 4.67 -11.97 26.53
C HIS A 17 6.10 -11.51 26.75
N LEU A 18 6.46 -11.17 27.97
CA LEU A 18 7.82 -10.73 28.34
C LEU A 18 8.86 -11.83 28.09
N ASP A 19 8.49 -13.08 28.30
CA ASP A 19 9.38 -14.23 28.06
C ASP A 19 9.92 -14.27 26.64
N LYS A 20 9.12 -13.84 25.63
CA LYS A 20 9.57 -13.75 24.24
C LYS A 20 10.65 -12.70 24.03
N VAL A 21 10.61 -11.61 24.81
CA VAL A 21 11.66 -10.58 24.79
C VAL A 21 12.92 -11.14 25.43
N THR A 22 12.78 -11.79 26.60
CA THR A 22 13.89 -12.46 27.30
C THR A 22 14.57 -13.50 26.42
N GLU A 23 13.78 -14.38 25.78
CA GLU A 23 14.33 -15.40 24.86
C GLU A 23 15.07 -14.80 23.66
N ALA A 24 14.57 -13.69 23.10
CA ALA A 24 15.23 -13.03 21.96
C ALA A 24 16.58 -12.45 22.37
N ILE A 25 16.66 -11.81 23.55
CA ILE A 25 17.91 -11.29 24.11
C ILE A 25 18.87 -12.44 24.43
N HIS A 26 18.39 -13.49 25.12
CA HIS A 26 19.19 -14.63 25.46
C HIS A 26 19.80 -15.35 24.24
N LYS A 27 19.02 -15.50 23.15
CA LYS A 27 19.53 -16.02 21.88
C LYS A 27 20.68 -15.21 21.31
N ALA A 28 20.62 -13.89 21.44
CA ALA A 28 21.74 -13.03 21.04
C ALA A 28 22.95 -13.18 21.96
N MET A 29 22.74 -13.37 23.27
CA MET A 29 23.80 -13.66 24.24
C MET A 29 24.51 -14.99 23.93
N VAL A 30 23.75 -16.04 23.68
CA VAL A 30 24.27 -17.37 23.29
C VAL A 30 25.07 -17.30 21.99
N ALA A 31 24.61 -16.51 21.02
CA ALA A 31 25.29 -16.39 19.73
C ALA A 31 26.70 -15.75 19.81
N VAL A 32 26.98 -14.99 20.86
CA VAL A 32 28.29 -14.36 21.11
C VAL A 32 28.98 -14.91 22.36
N GLU A 33 28.42 -15.94 22.99
CA GLU A 33 28.93 -16.62 24.18
C GLU A 33 29.15 -15.65 25.37
N VAL A 34 28.29 -14.62 25.50
CA VAL A 34 28.39 -13.58 26.53
C VAL A 34 27.04 -13.39 27.23
N GLY A 35 27.08 -13.42 28.56
CA GLY A 35 25.90 -13.22 29.42
C GLY A 35 25.17 -14.54 29.74
N THR A 36 24.18 -14.42 30.60
CA THR A 36 23.37 -15.54 31.10
C THR A 36 21.88 -15.28 30.82
N TYR A 37 21.05 -16.29 31.04
CA TYR A 37 19.59 -16.10 30.96
C TYR A 37 19.08 -15.07 31.98
N GLU A 38 19.67 -15.01 33.17
CA GLU A 38 19.32 -14.00 34.19
C GLU A 38 19.63 -12.59 33.69
N ASN A 39 20.78 -12.39 33.04
CA ASN A 39 21.12 -11.08 32.44
C ASN A 39 20.13 -10.69 31.33
N ALA A 40 19.67 -11.65 30.51
CA ALA A 40 18.64 -11.41 29.51
C ALA A 40 17.30 -11.01 30.16
N GLN A 41 16.97 -11.63 31.29
CA GLN A 41 15.75 -11.36 32.05
C GLN A 41 15.80 -9.94 32.68
N ASP A 42 16.95 -9.54 33.24
CA ASP A 42 17.13 -8.18 33.80
C ASP A 42 16.94 -7.09 32.72
N ILE A 43 17.52 -7.30 31.54
CA ILE A 43 17.35 -6.38 30.43
C ILE A 43 15.90 -6.36 29.94
N ALA A 44 15.23 -7.52 29.83
CA ALA A 44 13.82 -7.60 29.44
C ALA A 44 12.90 -6.91 30.46
N LEU A 45 13.20 -6.97 31.75
CA LEU A 45 12.48 -6.24 32.79
C LEU A 45 12.68 -4.73 32.64
N SER A 46 13.87 -4.27 32.31
CA SER A 46 14.15 -2.84 32.05
C SER A 46 13.37 -2.35 30.80
N VAL A 47 13.33 -3.14 29.75
CA VAL A 47 12.49 -2.87 28.55
C VAL A 47 11.01 -2.77 28.95
N TYR A 48 10.52 -3.72 29.75
CA TYR A 48 9.14 -3.72 30.21
C TYR A 48 8.80 -2.48 31.04
N LYS A 49 9.74 -2.03 31.89
CA LYS A 49 9.59 -0.79 32.68
C LYS A 49 9.44 0.43 31.76
N THR A 50 10.28 0.57 30.74
CA THR A 50 10.17 1.64 29.75
C THR A 50 8.81 1.64 29.04
N LEU A 51 8.29 0.46 28.66
CA LEU A 51 6.96 0.33 28.08
C LEU A 51 5.85 0.73 29.06
N LEU A 52 5.99 0.39 30.34
CA LEU A 52 5.03 0.80 31.39
C LEU A 52 5.02 2.31 31.62
N ASP A 53 6.18 2.96 31.60
CA ASP A 53 6.29 4.40 31.76
C ASP A 53 5.55 5.12 30.62
N ARG A 54 5.73 4.69 29.37
CA ARG A 54 4.96 5.20 28.22
C ARG A 54 3.45 4.97 28.36
N LYS A 55 3.04 3.80 28.87
CA LYS A 55 1.61 3.51 29.12
C LYS A 55 1.03 4.35 30.25
N ASN A 56 1.82 4.73 31.23
CA ASN A 56 1.38 5.63 32.30
C ASN A 56 1.16 7.06 31.80
N GLU A 57 1.96 7.50 30.83
CA GLU A 57 1.80 8.79 30.14
C GLU A 57 0.59 8.79 29.18
N HIS A 58 0.36 7.66 28.51
CA HIS A 58 -0.70 7.50 27.50
C HIS A 58 -1.51 6.23 27.77
N LYS A 59 -2.68 6.35 28.42
CA LYS A 59 -3.50 5.21 28.87
C LYS A 59 -3.89 4.20 27.76
N GLU A 60 -4.09 4.67 26.54
CA GLU A 60 -4.46 3.84 25.38
C GLU A 60 -3.25 3.25 24.63
N TYR A 61 -2.04 3.52 25.11
CA TYR A 61 -0.83 3.05 24.47
C TYR A 61 -0.76 1.52 24.39
N ILE A 62 -0.56 1.00 23.21
CA ILE A 62 -0.25 -0.40 22.90
C ILE A 62 1.03 -0.38 22.06
N PRO A 63 2.14 -0.97 22.55
CA PRO A 63 3.41 -0.96 21.81
C PRO A 63 3.32 -1.77 20.52
N THR A 64 4.03 -1.32 19.51
CA THR A 64 4.29 -2.13 18.30
C THR A 64 5.48 -3.07 18.52
N ILE A 65 5.57 -4.13 17.72
CA ILE A 65 6.71 -5.05 17.80
C ILE A 65 8.03 -4.37 17.44
N GLU A 66 8.01 -3.39 16.51
CA GLU A 66 9.19 -2.63 16.13
C GLU A 66 9.66 -1.76 17.30
N GLU A 67 8.74 -1.05 17.94
CA GLU A 67 9.04 -0.22 19.10
C GLU A 67 9.64 -1.02 20.27
N VAL A 68 9.09 -2.21 20.56
CA VAL A 68 9.69 -3.10 21.56
C VAL A 68 11.11 -3.49 21.18
N GLN A 69 11.37 -3.78 19.91
CA GLN A 69 12.71 -4.13 19.44
C GLN A 69 13.68 -2.95 19.52
N ASP A 70 13.22 -1.73 19.18
CA ASP A 70 14.04 -0.51 19.29
C ASP A 70 14.43 -0.24 20.76
N ILE A 71 13.50 -0.43 21.70
CA ILE A 71 13.77 -0.30 23.13
C ILE A 71 14.76 -1.38 23.60
N VAL A 72 14.63 -2.62 23.11
CA VAL A 72 15.59 -3.70 23.42
C VAL A 72 16.99 -3.31 22.93
N GLU A 73 17.12 -2.79 21.70
CA GLU A 73 18.40 -2.34 21.15
C GLU A 73 19.04 -1.25 22.03
N THR A 74 18.25 -0.25 22.43
CA THR A 74 18.70 0.84 23.30
C THR A 74 19.22 0.29 24.63
N HIS A 75 18.44 -0.54 25.33
CA HIS A 75 18.88 -1.12 26.60
C HIS A 75 20.09 -2.05 26.48
N LEU A 76 20.21 -2.78 25.35
CA LEU A 76 21.41 -3.58 25.08
C LEU A 76 22.65 -2.72 24.84
N MET A 77 22.53 -1.60 24.10
CA MET A 77 23.62 -0.67 23.85
C MET A 77 24.08 0.03 25.15
N GLU A 78 23.16 0.35 26.04
CA GLU A 78 23.43 0.97 27.34
C GLU A 78 23.93 -0.04 28.39
N SER A 79 23.81 -1.33 28.12
CA SER A 79 24.24 -2.39 29.02
C SER A 79 25.74 -2.65 28.95
N LYS A 80 26.23 -3.51 29.84
CA LYS A 80 27.62 -4.01 29.82
C LYS A 80 27.90 -5.07 28.75
N PHE A 81 27.00 -5.26 27.79
CA PHE A 81 27.06 -6.31 26.77
C PHE A 81 27.01 -5.74 25.34
N PRO A 82 27.98 -4.92 24.92
CA PRO A 82 27.96 -4.29 23.58
C PRO A 82 28.02 -5.31 22.43
N GLU A 83 28.66 -6.46 22.63
CA GLU A 83 28.72 -7.55 21.64
C GLU A 83 27.32 -8.16 21.42
N VAL A 84 26.52 -8.29 22.48
CA VAL A 84 25.14 -8.77 22.41
C VAL A 84 24.26 -7.78 21.67
N ALA A 85 24.43 -6.47 21.93
CA ALA A 85 23.71 -5.42 21.18
C ALA A 85 23.98 -5.54 19.67
N LYS A 86 25.25 -5.66 19.30
CA LYS A 86 25.65 -5.85 17.90
C LYS A 86 25.04 -7.11 17.28
N ALA A 87 25.09 -8.24 17.99
CA ALA A 87 24.53 -9.50 17.52
C ALA A 87 23.01 -9.42 17.33
N TYR A 88 22.31 -8.78 18.27
CA TYR A 88 20.87 -8.58 18.22
C TYR A 88 20.46 -7.74 17.00
N ILE A 89 21.13 -6.58 16.79
CA ILE A 89 20.89 -5.68 15.67
C ILE A 89 21.15 -6.39 14.34
N LEU A 90 22.30 -7.08 14.20
CA LEU A 90 22.62 -7.81 12.98
C LEU A 90 21.62 -8.93 12.68
N TYR A 91 21.18 -9.67 13.70
CA TYR A 91 20.18 -10.70 13.56
C TYR A 91 18.81 -10.11 13.14
N ARG A 92 18.40 -8.99 13.76
CA ARG A 92 17.18 -8.26 13.39
C ARG A 92 17.23 -7.80 11.93
N ASN A 93 18.35 -7.18 11.51
CA ASN A 93 18.56 -6.73 10.14
C ASN A 93 18.55 -7.90 9.14
N LYS A 94 19.26 -8.99 9.43
CA LYS A 94 19.23 -10.19 8.57
C LYS A 94 17.84 -10.79 8.46
N ARG A 95 17.06 -10.78 9.54
CA ARG A 95 15.68 -11.21 9.52
C ARG A 95 14.75 -10.23 8.83
N SER A 96 15.02 -8.93 8.90
CA SER A 96 14.30 -7.91 8.13
C SER A 96 14.55 -8.09 6.64
N GLN A 97 15.82 -8.18 6.22
CA GLN A 97 16.19 -8.45 4.84
C GLN A 97 15.63 -9.78 4.30
N LYS A 98 15.62 -10.83 5.13
CA LYS A 98 15.00 -12.12 4.76
C LYS A 98 13.48 -12.07 4.73
N ARG A 99 12.86 -11.05 5.34
CA ARG A 99 11.41 -10.79 5.33
C ARG A 99 11.01 -9.72 4.33
N GLU A 100 11.95 -8.86 3.89
CA GLU A 100 11.86 -8.19 2.62
C GLU A 100 11.93 -9.29 1.55
N SER A 101 10.88 -10.13 1.57
CA SER A 101 10.67 -11.12 0.54
C SER A 101 10.70 -10.38 -0.77
N ASP A 102 11.39 -10.93 -1.74
CA ASP A 102 11.37 -10.42 -3.09
C ASP A 102 9.91 -10.17 -3.48
N ILE A 103 9.56 -8.91 -3.69
CA ILE A 103 8.21 -8.50 -4.05
C ILE A 103 7.71 -9.25 -5.29
N PHE A 104 8.65 -9.71 -6.11
CA PHE A 104 8.39 -10.48 -7.34
C PHE A 104 8.28 -12.00 -7.07
N GLU A 105 8.65 -12.48 -5.88
CA GLU A 105 8.46 -13.88 -5.53
C GLU A 105 6.97 -14.19 -5.31
N LYS A 106 6.46 -15.22 -6.00
CA LYS A 106 5.05 -15.61 -5.91
C LYS A 106 4.68 -16.13 -4.52
N ARG A 107 3.65 -15.54 -3.92
CA ARG A 107 3.01 -16.08 -2.73
C ARG A 107 1.65 -16.68 -3.05
N ILE A 108 1.43 -17.92 -2.58
CA ILE A 108 0.16 -18.64 -2.77
C ILE A 108 -0.79 -18.38 -1.61
N ASN A 109 -0.27 -18.28 -0.38
CA ASN A 109 -1.07 -18.12 0.82
C ASN A 109 -1.72 -16.72 0.86
N LEU A 110 -3.05 -16.67 1.07
CA LEU A 110 -3.78 -15.42 1.19
C LEU A 110 -3.28 -14.55 2.37
N LYS A 111 -2.94 -15.17 3.49
CA LYS A 111 -2.48 -14.52 4.73
C LYS A 111 -1.24 -15.23 5.29
N PRO A 112 -0.38 -14.51 6.05
CA PRO A 112 -0.42 -13.07 6.35
C PRO A 112 -0.02 -12.22 5.13
N TYR A 113 -0.46 -10.97 5.08
CA TYR A 113 0.01 -10.01 4.07
C TYR A 113 1.46 -9.63 4.35
N GLU A 114 2.29 -9.57 3.31
CA GLU A 114 3.66 -9.07 3.38
C GLU A 114 3.69 -7.55 3.25
N TYR A 115 2.74 -6.99 2.49
CA TYR A 115 2.57 -5.56 2.21
C TYR A 115 1.19 -5.06 2.64
N PRO A 116 0.83 -5.15 3.96
CA PRO A 116 -0.52 -4.83 4.42
C PRO A 116 -0.91 -3.38 4.16
N HIS A 117 0.06 -2.43 4.21
CA HIS A 117 -0.17 -1.02 3.93
C HIS A 117 -0.66 -0.76 2.49
N LEU A 118 -0.28 -1.60 1.53
CA LEU A 118 -0.79 -1.47 0.16
C LEU A 118 -2.25 -1.94 0.06
N TYR A 119 -2.67 -2.90 0.87
CA TYR A 119 -4.06 -3.35 0.88
C TYR A 119 -5.05 -2.29 1.36
N GLU A 120 -4.60 -1.29 2.13
CA GLU A 120 -5.45 -0.19 2.63
C GLU A 120 -6.09 0.62 1.50
N TYR A 121 -5.51 0.63 0.31
CA TYR A 121 -6.13 1.26 -0.87
C TYR A 121 -7.42 0.57 -1.31
N VAL A 122 -7.60 -0.72 -1.03
CA VAL A 122 -8.82 -1.45 -1.40
C VAL A 122 -10.07 -0.91 -0.69
N PRO A 123 -10.12 -0.81 0.66
CA PRO A 123 -11.26 -0.18 1.33
C PRO A 123 -11.39 1.30 0.99
N ALA A 124 -10.29 2.04 0.81
CA ALA A 124 -10.34 3.46 0.45
C ALA A 124 -11.11 3.69 -0.86
N ILE A 125 -10.81 2.91 -1.92
CA ILE A 125 -11.51 3.01 -3.20
C ILE A 125 -12.97 2.57 -3.06
N ARG A 126 -13.26 1.54 -2.26
CA ARG A 126 -14.64 1.10 -2.03
C ARG A 126 -15.48 2.15 -1.32
N HIS A 127 -14.88 2.97 -0.45
CA HIS A 127 -15.58 4.09 0.19
C HIS A 127 -15.89 5.24 -0.77
N SER A 128 -15.13 5.40 -1.84
CA SER A 128 -15.36 6.39 -2.89
C SER A 128 -16.07 5.80 -4.12
N TYR A 129 -16.81 4.71 -3.94
CA TYR A 129 -17.55 4.06 -5.04
C TYR A 129 -18.68 4.95 -5.55
N TRP A 130 -18.78 5.09 -6.87
CA TRP A 130 -19.84 5.81 -7.57
C TRP A 130 -20.04 5.21 -8.96
N ILE A 131 -21.22 5.40 -9.55
CA ILE A 131 -21.52 5.04 -10.93
C ILE A 131 -22.11 6.24 -11.66
N HIS A 132 -21.86 6.35 -12.96
CA HIS A 132 -22.29 7.51 -13.76
C HIS A 132 -23.80 7.72 -13.76
N SER A 133 -24.60 6.67 -13.57
CA SER A 133 -26.07 6.76 -13.51
C SER A 133 -26.62 7.45 -12.24
N GLU A 134 -25.78 7.73 -11.24
CA GLU A 134 -26.16 8.49 -10.05
C GLU A 134 -26.18 10.00 -10.31
N PHE A 135 -25.61 10.47 -11.43
CA PHE A 135 -25.52 11.87 -11.78
C PHE A 135 -26.55 12.26 -12.83
N ASN A 136 -27.17 13.43 -12.63
CA ASN A 136 -28.11 14.02 -13.58
C ASN A 136 -27.39 15.06 -14.45
N PHE A 137 -27.19 14.75 -15.72
CA PHE A 137 -26.48 15.61 -16.68
C PHE A 137 -27.39 16.51 -17.53
N THR A 138 -28.67 16.66 -17.17
CA THR A 138 -29.64 17.44 -17.99
C THR A 138 -29.21 18.88 -18.17
N SER A 139 -28.75 19.55 -17.09
CA SER A 139 -28.24 20.92 -17.17
C SER A 139 -26.94 21.01 -17.98
N ASP A 140 -26.04 20.03 -17.79
CA ASP A 140 -24.77 20.00 -18.50
C ASP A 140 -24.93 19.84 -20.02
N ILE A 141 -25.91 19.03 -20.45
CA ILE A 141 -26.26 18.88 -21.86
C ILE A 141 -26.76 20.21 -22.44
N GLN A 142 -27.61 20.93 -21.69
CA GLN A 142 -28.15 22.22 -22.12
C GLN A 142 -27.06 23.28 -22.18
N ASP A 143 -26.19 23.35 -21.17
CA ASP A 143 -25.06 24.25 -21.13
C ASP A 143 -24.08 24.01 -22.28
N PHE A 144 -23.75 22.76 -22.53
CA PHE A 144 -22.87 22.36 -23.65
C PHE A 144 -23.46 22.81 -25.00
N LYS A 145 -24.77 22.70 -25.20
CA LYS A 145 -25.44 23.01 -26.46
C LYS A 145 -25.65 24.49 -26.68
N SER A 146 -25.96 25.26 -25.62
CA SER A 146 -26.47 26.66 -25.77
C SER A 146 -25.63 27.71 -25.10
N ARG A 147 -24.87 27.41 -24.05
CA ARG A 147 -24.13 28.45 -23.28
C ARG A 147 -22.65 28.50 -23.60
N LEU A 148 -22.04 27.37 -23.92
CA LEU A 148 -20.62 27.29 -24.20
C LEU A 148 -20.29 27.77 -25.60
N SER A 149 -19.19 28.51 -25.74
CA SER A 149 -18.59 28.88 -27.01
C SER A 149 -18.07 27.64 -27.76
N GLU A 150 -17.79 27.75 -29.03
CA GLU A 150 -17.22 26.70 -29.84
C GLU A 150 -15.86 26.24 -29.30
N SER A 151 -15.02 27.19 -28.86
CA SER A 151 -13.71 26.86 -28.25
C SER A 151 -13.82 26.08 -26.95
N GLU A 152 -14.78 26.41 -26.08
CA GLU A 152 -15.02 25.70 -24.83
C GLU A 152 -15.56 24.28 -25.09
N ARG A 153 -16.53 24.15 -25.98
CA ARG A 153 -17.02 22.81 -26.43
C ARG A 153 -15.90 21.98 -27.01
N SER A 154 -15.04 22.55 -27.83
CA SER A 154 -13.88 21.88 -28.41
C SER A 154 -12.88 21.43 -27.33
N ALA A 155 -12.62 22.27 -26.34
CA ALA A 155 -11.73 21.95 -25.23
C ALA A 155 -12.28 20.80 -24.38
N ILE A 156 -13.55 20.84 -23.96
CA ILE A 156 -14.22 19.77 -23.21
C ILE A 156 -14.18 18.46 -23.99
N LYS A 157 -14.65 18.49 -25.26
CA LYS A 157 -14.64 17.32 -26.13
C LYS A 157 -13.27 16.66 -26.24
N ASN A 158 -12.24 17.43 -26.55
CA ASN A 158 -10.90 16.90 -26.73
C ASN A 158 -10.28 16.38 -25.44
N THR A 159 -10.58 17.02 -24.32
CA THR A 159 -10.14 16.56 -22.99
C THR A 159 -10.79 15.22 -22.64
N MET A 160 -12.11 15.11 -22.77
CA MET A 160 -12.84 13.87 -22.49
C MET A 160 -12.37 12.72 -23.37
N LEU A 161 -12.19 12.96 -24.66
CA LEU A 161 -11.65 11.94 -25.60
C LEU A 161 -10.24 11.50 -25.22
N ALA A 162 -9.39 12.45 -24.80
CA ALA A 162 -8.02 12.12 -24.42
C ALA A 162 -7.98 11.29 -23.12
N ILE A 163 -8.81 11.59 -22.13
CA ILE A 163 -8.91 10.86 -20.87
C ILE A 163 -9.50 9.47 -21.13
N SER A 164 -10.64 9.36 -21.82
CA SER A 164 -11.29 8.09 -22.14
C SER A 164 -10.32 7.09 -22.83
N GLN A 165 -9.43 7.59 -23.67
CA GLN A 165 -8.47 6.73 -24.37
C GLN A 165 -7.33 6.25 -23.44
N ILE A 166 -6.99 7.03 -22.43
CA ILE A 166 -5.98 6.65 -21.43
C ILE A 166 -6.49 5.50 -20.57
N GLU A 167 -7.77 5.50 -20.20
CA GLU A 167 -8.40 4.48 -19.35
C GLU A 167 -8.23 3.05 -19.92
N VAL A 168 -8.17 2.91 -21.23
CA VAL A 168 -7.93 1.61 -21.88
C VAL A 168 -6.58 1.01 -21.48
N ALA A 169 -5.52 1.83 -21.47
CA ALA A 169 -4.18 1.41 -21.10
C ALA A 169 -4.01 1.22 -19.58
N VAL A 170 -4.55 2.15 -18.79
CA VAL A 170 -4.44 2.15 -17.33
C VAL A 170 -5.20 0.96 -16.72
N LYS A 171 -6.40 0.67 -17.22
CA LYS A 171 -7.17 -0.52 -16.83
C LYS A 171 -6.39 -1.82 -17.06
N SER A 172 -5.73 -1.94 -18.22
CA SER A 172 -4.90 -3.09 -18.53
C SER A 172 -3.68 -3.22 -17.62
N PHE A 173 -3.06 -2.10 -17.25
CA PHE A 173 -1.96 -2.08 -16.28
C PHE A 173 -2.39 -2.62 -14.91
N TRP A 174 -3.47 -2.08 -14.36
CA TRP A 174 -3.98 -2.51 -13.07
C TRP A 174 -4.43 -3.97 -13.08
N GLY A 175 -5.12 -4.42 -14.14
CA GLY A 175 -5.57 -5.80 -14.28
C GLY A 175 -4.43 -6.82 -14.38
N ASP A 176 -3.26 -6.40 -14.89
CA ASP A 176 -2.06 -7.24 -15.04
C ASP A 176 -1.14 -7.22 -13.78
N LEU A 177 -1.48 -6.41 -12.78
CA LEU A 177 -0.59 -6.15 -11.64
C LEU A 177 -0.20 -7.42 -10.88
N TYR A 178 -1.14 -8.35 -10.69
CA TYR A 178 -0.85 -9.63 -10.01
C TYR A 178 0.14 -10.52 -10.78
N HIS A 179 0.16 -10.45 -12.11
CA HIS A 179 1.14 -11.21 -12.90
C HIS A 179 2.54 -10.63 -12.78
N ARG A 180 2.65 -9.33 -12.53
CA ARG A 180 3.94 -8.63 -12.38
C ARG A 180 4.47 -8.73 -10.95
N ILE A 181 3.59 -8.58 -9.97
CA ILE A 181 3.88 -8.58 -8.54
C ILE A 181 2.93 -9.60 -7.90
N PRO A 182 3.32 -10.88 -7.85
CA PRO A 182 2.40 -11.96 -7.54
C PRO A 182 2.16 -12.14 -6.03
N LYS A 183 1.74 -11.06 -5.38
CA LYS A 183 1.28 -11.02 -3.98
C LYS A 183 -0.24 -10.83 -3.95
N PRO A 184 -1.01 -11.67 -3.25
CA PRO A 184 -2.47 -11.60 -3.23
C PRO A 184 -3.04 -10.22 -2.85
N GLU A 185 -2.45 -9.53 -1.87
CA GLU A 185 -2.86 -8.18 -1.47
C GLU A 185 -2.65 -7.17 -2.59
N ILE A 186 -1.54 -7.25 -3.33
CA ILE A 186 -1.24 -6.37 -4.46
C ILE A 186 -2.16 -6.68 -5.64
N GLY A 187 -2.44 -7.97 -5.88
CA GLY A 187 -3.45 -8.39 -6.86
C GLY A 187 -4.84 -7.83 -6.54
N SER A 188 -5.23 -7.81 -5.28
CA SER A 188 -6.50 -7.21 -4.84
C SER A 188 -6.54 -5.70 -5.11
N VAL A 189 -5.44 -4.99 -4.87
CA VAL A 189 -5.32 -3.56 -5.22
C VAL A 189 -5.49 -3.39 -6.72
N GLY A 190 -4.73 -4.14 -7.53
CA GLY A 190 -4.81 -4.08 -9.00
C GLY A 190 -6.22 -4.30 -9.52
N SER A 191 -6.93 -5.33 -9.02
CA SER A 191 -8.30 -5.63 -9.44
C SER A 191 -9.29 -4.52 -9.05
N THR A 192 -9.13 -3.92 -7.86
CA THR A 192 -10.00 -2.84 -7.39
C THR A 192 -9.79 -1.57 -8.20
N PHE A 193 -8.54 -1.24 -8.53
CA PHE A 193 -8.24 -0.10 -9.41
C PHE A 193 -8.68 -0.36 -10.85
N ALA A 194 -8.48 -1.57 -11.38
CA ALA A 194 -8.97 -1.91 -12.72
C ALA A 194 -10.49 -1.74 -12.85
N GLU A 195 -11.25 -2.10 -11.80
CA GLU A 195 -12.70 -1.88 -11.75
C GLU A 195 -13.04 -0.38 -11.72
N SER A 196 -12.29 0.43 -10.96
CA SER A 196 -12.46 1.88 -10.95
C SER A 196 -12.26 2.49 -12.35
N GLU A 197 -11.26 2.02 -13.11
CA GLU A 197 -11.04 2.49 -14.50
C GLU A 197 -12.14 2.05 -15.46
N VAL A 198 -12.86 0.95 -15.16
CA VAL A 198 -14.08 0.59 -15.92
C VAL A 198 -15.16 1.64 -15.69
N ARG A 199 -15.42 2.04 -14.43
CA ARG A 199 -16.42 3.07 -14.10
C ARG A 199 -16.07 4.43 -14.71
N HIS A 200 -14.78 4.81 -14.73
CA HIS A 200 -14.32 6.01 -15.40
C HIS A 200 -14.60 5.93 -16.92
N ALA A 201 -14.25 4.83 -17.56
CA ALA A 201 -14.51 4.63 -18.99
C ALA A 201 -15.99 4.70 -19.31
N ASP A 202 -16.85 4.08 -18.50
CA ASP A 202 -18.29 4.13 -18.65
C ASP A 202 -18.84 5.55 -18.51
N ALA A 203 -18.34 6.33 -17.52
CA ALA A 203 -18.74 7.69 -17.31
C ALA A 203 -18.36 8.62 -18.49
N TYR A 204 -17.12 8.51 -18.97
CA TYR A 204 -16.68 9.30 -20.12
C TYR A 204 -17.39 8.90 -21.42
N SER A 205 -17.64 7.62 -21.61
CA SER A 205 -18.40 7.13 -22.76
C SER A 205 -19.84 7.66 -22.72
N HIS A 206 -20.49 7.58 -21.58
CA HIS A 206 -21.84 8.07 -21.39
C HIS A 206 -21.93 9.58 -21.62
N LEU A 207 -21.00 10.37 -21.06
CA LEU A 207 -20.97 11.82 -21.27
C LEU A 207 -20.82 12.18 -22.78
N LEU A 208 -19.93 11.52 -23.50
CA LEU A 208 -19.76 11.73 -24.92
C LEU A 208 -21.01 11.33 -25.71
N GLU A 209 -21.69 10.26 -25.30
CA GLU A 209 -22.93 9.78 -25.92
C GLU A 209 -24.09 10.79 -25.76
N ILE A 210 -24.38 11.24 -24.55
CA ILE A 210 -25.46 12.21 -24.29
C ILE A 210 -25.22 13.59 -24.90
N LEU A 211 -23.94 13.94 -25.15
CA LEU A 211 -23.55 15.15 -25.87
C LEU A 211 -23.60 14.97 -27.40
N GLY A 212 -23.90 13.77 -27.91
CA GLY A 212 -23.97 13.46 -29.33
C GLY A 212 -22.60 13.33 -30.00
N LEU A 213 -21.54 13.01 -29.24
CA LEU A 213 -20.15 13.02 -29.68
C LEU A 213 -19.58 11.61 -29.95
N ASN A 214 -20.40 10.56 -30.04
CA ASN A 214 -19.97 9.18 -30.23
C ASN A 214 -19.14 8.97 -31.51
N SER A 215 -19.44 9.70 -32.58
CA SER A 215 -18.66 9.63 -33.82
C SER A 215 -17.20 10.07 -33.65
N GLU A 216 -16.90 10.88 -32.66
CA GLU A 216 -15.56 11.41 -32.38
C GLU A 216 -14.58 10.29 -31.96
N PHE A 217 -15.06 9.20 -31.38
CA PHE A 217 -14.20 8.05 -31.08
C PHE A 217 -13.57 7.42 -32.33
N LYS A 218 -14.27 7.44 -33.46
CA LYS A 218 -13.74 6.93 -34.73
C LYS A 218 -12.64 7.85 -35.29
N GLU A 219 -12.69 9.14 -34.93
CA GLU A 219 -11.74 10.14 -35.41
C GLU A 219 -10.47 10.25 -34.52
N LEU A 220 -10.42 9.53 -33.37
CA LEU A 220 -9.29 9.55 -32.45
C LEU A 220 -7.95 9.23 -33.12
N LYS A 221 -7.95 8.25 -34.04
CA LYS A 221 -6.75 7.85 -34.78
C LYS A 221 -6.17 8.98 -35.62
N LYS A 222 -6.97 9.98 -35.99
CA LYS A 222 -6.58 11.15 -36.77
C LYS A 222 -6.02 12.28 -35.91
N LYS A 223 -6.01 12.15 -34.56
CA LYS A 223 -5.52 13.17 -33.62
C LYS A 223 -4.09 12.82 -33.14
N PRO A 224 -3.04 13.45 -33.71
CA PRO A 224 -1.64 13.05 -33.45
C PRO A 224 -1.25 13.15 -31.97
N SER A 225 -1.76 14.15 -31.23
CA SER A 225 -1.47 14.36 -29.82
C SER A 225 -1.99 13.22 -28.94
N ILE A 226 -3.19 12.71 -29.21
CA ILE A 226 -3.78 11.57 -28.51
C ILE A 226 -3.02 10.29 -28.86
N MET A 227 -2.76 10.06 -30.13
CA MET A 227 -2.01 8.87 -30.59
C MET A 227 -0.57 8.85 -30.06
N LYS A 228 0.07 10.00 -29.85
CA LYS A 228 1.38 10.08 -29.21
C LYS A 228 1.33 9.59 -27.74
N ARG A 229 0.30 9.97 -26.99
CA ARG A 229 0.08 9.50 -25.61
C ARG A 229 -0.18 8.00 -25.54
N VAL A 230 -1.07 7.49 -26.41
CA VAL A 230 -1.37 6.06 -26.50
C VAL A 230 -0.10 5.25 -26.73
N ARG A 231 0.70 5.63 -27.71
CA ARG A 231 1.97 4.95 -28.03
C ARG A 231 2.97 5.02 -26.88
N TYR A 232 3.05 6.15 -26.20
CA TYR A 232 3.91 6.31 -25.02
C TYR A 232 3.52 5.32 -23.92
N LEU A 233 2.23 5.25 -23.57
CA LEU A 233 1.73 4.32 -22.56
C LEU A 233 1.93 2.86 -22.95
N GLU A 234 1.62 2.48 -24.20
CA GLU A 234 1.85 1.13 -24.71
C GLU A 234 3.32 0.73 -24.62
N THR A 235 4.23 1.67 -24.95
CA THR A 235 5.67 1.43 -24.87
C THR A 235 6.13 1.29 -23.43
N ALA A 236 5.67 2.16 -22.53
CA ALA A 236 5.98 2.09 -21.10
C ALA A 236 5.49 0.76 -20.50
N LEU A 237 4.28 0.31 -20.85
CA LEU A 237 3.72 -0.97 -20.40
C LEU A 237 4.50 -2.18 -20.92
N LYS A 238 5.04 -2.13 -22.14
CA LYS A 238 5.89 -3.18 -22.69
C LYS A 238 7.24 -3.24 -21.99
N ASN A 239 7.88 -2.08 -21.79
CA ASN A 239 9.21 -2.00 -21.17
C ASN A 239 9.20 -2.35 -19.69
N SER A 240 8.08 -2.20 -19.01
CA SER A 240 7.93 -2.62 -17.59
C SER A 240 7.78 -4.14 -17.43
N LYS A 241 7.82 -4.91 -18.52
CA LYS A 241 7.78 -6.39 -18.51
C LYS A 241 9.17 -7.05 -18.56
N SER A 242 10.23 -6.24 -18.68
CA SER A 242 11.62 -6.73 -18.75
C SER A 242 12.37 -6.49 -17.43
#